data_27dbb21813f66bc809d0d4a7039c85f4
#
_entry.id   27dbb21813f66bc809d0d4a7039c85f4
#
_cell.length_a   1.000
_cell.length_b   1.000
_cell.length_c   1.000
_cell.angle_alpha   90.00
_cell.angle_beta   90.00
_cell.angle_gamma   90.00
#
_symmetry.space_group_name_H-M   'P 1'
#
loop_
_entity.id
_entity.type
_entity.pdbx_description
1 polymer ?
#
loop_
_entity_poly.entity_id
_entity_poly.type
_entity_poly.pdbx_seq_one_letter_code
_entity_poly.pdbx_strand_id
1 'polypeptide(L)'
;MNMQFRNSSSAAVMAARFLFFPLLVLTLFWADTGKAEILLRDAAGRQVRLAKPAERIVTNESLLLLELALIERDPVSKIAGWAAPRRLDRGVYESFRQRFPTIDAVPVVGGVVPSNTNLESLLSADPDVFVVSLWDPGWQEIAAALEAAGVPTIFLDAPGKSARNPAEAIAFSIDLLGKALGREPEADAFSAYMLSHYQAVVDRLASVKTRPLVLMDAFAGTECCSVPGGANRLTDYLTLAGGRSLGADIIPGYEGRLSPEAVIGEDPPVYIGTGGPHLAGQGGLVLGGGMDAASARASLQAVLSQGVRKELTAVRGKRAYGISHQLAISALSILAFECFAKWVHPELFTDLDPAGTLDEINQRFLAVPLEGTFWIELGETP
;
A
#
# COMPACT_ATOMS: atom_id res chain seq x y z
N MET A 1 -114.57 -2.32 -43.44
CA MET A 1 -115.50 -3.18 -42.61
C MET A 1 -114.66 -3.64 -41.39
N ASN A 2 -114.98 -3.14 -40.22
CA ASN A 2 -114.74 -3.72 -38.86
C ASN A 2 -113.32 -4.21 -38.55
N MET A 3 -112.80 -4.03 -37.47
CA MET A 3 -113.09 -3.63 -36.13
C MET A 3 -111.83 -3.81 -35.31
N GLN A 4 -111.47 -2.82 -34.56
CA GLN A 4 -111.09 -2.83 -33.13
C GLN A 4 -110.60 -4.15 -32.54
N PHE A 5 -109.50 -4.12 -31.85
CA PHE A 5 -109.49 -4.13 -30.41
C PHE A 5 -108.05 -3.78 -29.79
N ARG A 6 -108.09 -2.96 -28.78
CA ARG A 6 -107.06 -2.59 -27.83
C ARG A 6 -106.59 -3.85 -27.10
N ASN A 7 -105.36 -3.93 -26.72
CA ASN A 7 -105.04 -4.14 -25.30
C ASN A 7 -103.62 -3.75 -24.96
N SER A 8 -103.50 -3.01 -23.89
CA SER A 8 -102.33 -2.53 -23.14
C SER A 8 -101.68 -3.70 -22.42
N SER A 9 -100.35 -3.72 -22.40
CA SER A 9 -99.62 -4.39 -21.31
C SER A 9 -98.25 -3.69 -21.17
N SER A 10 -98.06 -3.05 -20.04
CA SER A 10 -96.85 -2.49 -19.57
C SER A 10 -95.79 -3.60 -19.33
N ALA A 11 -94.61 -3.45 -19.90
CA ALA A 11 -93.47 -4.23 -19.52
C ALA A 11 -92.35 -3.30 -19.14
N ALA A 12 -91.99 -3.33 -17.86
CA ALA A 12 -90.89 -2.54 -17.25
C ALA A 12 -89.57 -2.95 -17.86
N VAL A 13 -88.85 -1.99 -18.43
CA VAL A 13 -87.47 -2.17 -18.87
C VAL A 13 -86.57 -1.97 -17.67
N MET A 14 -86.02 -3.06 -17.08
CA MET A 14 -84.91 -3.05 -16.14
C MET A 14 -83.64 -2.69 -16.88
N ALA A 15 -83.17 -1.47 -16.67
CA ALA A 15 -81.85 -1.02 -17.09
C ALA A 15 -80.78 -1.65 -16.21
N ALA A 16 -80.08 -2.69 -16.66
CA ALA A 16 -78.90 -3.21 -16.06
C ALA A 16 -77.71 -2.20 -16.26
N ARG A 17 -77.35 -1.47 -15.19
CA ARG A 17 -76.13 -0.68 -15.15
C ARG A 17 -74.95 -1.61 -14.98
N PHE A 18 -74.18 -1.91 -16.02
CA PHE A 18 -72.86 -2.48 -15.96
C PHE A 18 -71.91 -1.42 -15.34
N LEU A 19 -71.54 -1.58 -14.09
CA LEU A 19 -70.42 -0.89 -13.44
C LEU A 19 -69.13 -1.47 -13.99
N PHE A 20 -68.54 -0.76 -14.96
CA PHE A 20 -67.13 -0.98 -15.35
C PHE A 20 -66.26 -0.51 -14.22
N PHE A 21 -65.76 -1.44 -13.38
CA PHE A 21 -64.65 -1.18 -12.48
C PHE A 21 -63.35 -1.21 -13.31
N PRO A 22 -62.63 -0.10 -13.47
CA PRO A 22 -61.30 -0.17 -14.03
C PRO A 22 -60.40 -0.87 -13.04
N LEU A 23 -59.96 -2.07 -13.36
CA LEU A 23 -58.88 -2.78 -12.66
C LEU A 23 -57.58 -1.99 -12.87
N LEU A 24 -57.28 -1.11 -11.92
CA LEU A 24 -56.01 -0.37 -11.85
C LEU A 24 -54.91 -1.41 -11.54
N VAL A 25 -54.30 -2.00 -12.59
CA VAL A 25 -53.12 -2.83 -12.45
C VAL A 25 -51.98 -1.89 -12.02
N LEU A 26 -51.75 -1.81 -10.70
CA LEU A 26 -50.60 -1.16 -10.10
C LEU A 26 -49.37 -2.04 -10.44
N THR A 27 -48.74 -1.75 -11.59
CA THR A 27 -47.42 -2.28 -11.90
C THR A 27 -46.46 -1.64 -10.91
N LEU A 28 -46.16 -2.34 -9.81
CA LEU A 28 -45.00 -2.08 -8.97
C LEU A 28 -43.77 -2.21 -9.85
N PHE A 29 -43.30 -1.09 -10.42
CA PHE A 29 -41.91 -0.97 -10.85
C PHE A 29 -41.08 -1.14 -9.59
N TRP A 30 -40.58 -2.32 -9.35
CA TRP A 30 -39.40 -2.48 -8.53
C TRP A 30 -38.32 -1.67 -9.24
N ALA A 31 -38.09 -0.46 -8.76
CA ALA A 31 -36.86 0.24 -9.04
C ALA A 31 -35.76 -0.65 -8.41
N ASP A 32 -35.15 -1.45 -9.27
CA ASP A 32 -33.88 -2.05 -8.96
C ASP A 32 -32.98 -0.87 -8.64
N THR A 33 -32.70 -0.64 -7.34
CA THR A 33 -31.71 0.32 -6.91
C THR A 33 -30.36 -0.26 -7.30
N GLY A 34 -30.10 -0.30 -8.59
CA GLY A 34 -28.80 -0.63 -9.13
C GLY A 34 -27.80 0.27 -8.39
N LYS A 35 -26.97 -0.33 -7.53
CA LYS A 35 -25.84 0.38 -6.95
C LYS A 35 -25.09 1.00 -8.12
N ALA A 36 -24.81 2.30 -8.01
CA ALA A 36 -24.11 3.03 -9.07
C ALA A 36 -22.80 2.29 -9.39
N GLU A 37 -22.54 2.03 -10.66
CA GLU A 37 -21.29 1.45 -11.14
C GLU A 37 -20.12 2.33 -10.69
N ILE A 38 -19.07 1.71 -10.15
CA ILE A 38 -17.86 2.42 -9.71
C ILE A 38 -16.96 2.57 -10.92
N LEU A 39 -16.65 3.81 -11.28
CA LEU A 39 -15.72 4.15 -12.35
C LEU A 39 -14.42 4.66 -11.75
N LEU A 40 -13.32 3.99 -12.07
CA LEU A 40 -11.98 4.34 -11.61
C LEU A 40 -11.09 4.67 -12.80
N ARG A 41 -10.11 5.54 -12.58
CA ARG A 41 -8.97 5.71 -13.49
C ARG A 41 -7.71 5.27 -12.76
N ASP A 42 -7.14 4.14 -13.17
CA ASP A 42 -5.97 3.55 -12.50
C ASP A 42 -4.64 4.25 -12.87
N ALA A 43 -3.55 3.80 -12.26
CA ALA A 43 -2.22 4.37 -12.47
C ALA A 43 -1.67 4.15 -13.89
N ALA A 44 -2.18 3.18 -14.62
CA ALA A 44 -1.89 2.99 -16.05
C ALA A 44 -2.73 3.91 -16.95
N GLY A 45 -3.62 4.75 -16.37
CA GLY A 45 -4.49 5.67 -17.08
C GLY A 45 -5.73 5.02 -17.70
N ARG A 46 -6.01 3.74 -17.38
CA ARG A 46 -7.13 2.97 -17.90
C ARG A 46 -8.40 3.29 -17.10
N GLN A 47 -9.55 3.20 -17.77
CA GLN A 47 -10.84 3.22 -17.08
C GLN A 47 -11.18 1.79 -16.62
N VAL A 48 -11.38 1.63 -15.33
CA VAL A 48 -11.80 0.37 -14.69
C VAL A 48 -13.22 0.53 -14.18
N ARG A 49 -14.06 -0.49 -14.39
CA ARG A 49 -15.45 -0.52 -13.98
C ARG A 49 -15.68 -1.64 -13.00
N LEU A 50 -16.26 -1.33 -11.86
CA LEU A 50 -16.70 -2.30 -10.88
C LEU A 50 -18.23 -2.19 -10.73
N ALA A 51 -18.95 -3.29 -10.85
CA ALA A 51 -20.40 -3.30 -10.69
C ALA A 51 -20.86 -2.99 -9.25
N LYS A 52 -20.01 -3.24 -8.29
CA LYS A 52 -20.23 -3.02 -6.84
C LYS A 52 -18.87 -2.88 -6.14
N PRO A 53 -18.82 -2.40 -4.89
CA PRO A 53 -17.60 -2.47 -4.08
C PRO A 53 -17.05 -3.90 -4.03
N ALA A 54 -15.72 -4.01 -4.21
CA ALA A 54 -15.04 -5.30 -4.23
C ALA A 54 -15.03 -5.94 -2.83
N GLU A 55 -15.30 -7.22 -2.79
CA GLU A 55 -15.28 -8.06 -1.60
C GLU A 55 -14.19 -9.14 -1.66
N ARG A 56 -13.70 -9.44 -2.87
CA ARG A 56 -12.76 -10.52 -3.14
C ARG A 56 -11.61 -10.01 -4.01
N ILE A 57 -10.56 -9.55 -3.35
CA ILE A 57 -9.36 -9.02 -3.99
C ILE A 57 -8.35 -10.15 -4.19
N VAL A 58 -7.81 -10.26 -5.38
CA VAL A 58 -6.55 -10.98 -5.62
C VAL A 58 -5.45 -9.97 -5.90
N THR A 59 -4.24 -10.18 -5.37
CA THR A 59 -3.12 -9.26 -5.53
C THR A 59 -1.80 -9.96 -5.82
N ASN A 60 -0.93 -9.29 -6.57
CA ASN A 60 0.44 -9.74 -6.82
C ASN A 60 1.43 -9.37 -5.69
N GLU A 61 0.96 -8.71 -4.62
CA GLU A 61 1.84 -8.16 -3.58
C GLU A 61 1.20 -8.29 -2.19
N SER A 62 1.88 -8.98 -1.28
CA SER A 62 1.38 -9.18 0.08
C SER A 62 1.42 -7.92 0.96
N LEU A 63 2.23 -6.92 0.61
CA LEU A 63 2.24 -5.63 1.31
C LEU A 63 0.94 -4.85 1.12
N LEU A 64 0.10 -5.19 0.13
CA LEU A 64 -1.25 -4.65 -0.03
C LEU A 64 -2.09 -4.84 1.24
N LEU A 65 -1.82 -5.86 2.05
CA LEU A 65 -2.51 -6.06 3.33
C LEU A 65 -2.38 -4.84 4.25
N LEU A 66 -1.21 -4.16 4.25
CA LEU A 66 -1.01 -2.95 5.06
C LEU A 66 -1.83 -1.77 4.52
N GLU A 67 -1.94 -1.64 3.20
CA GLU A 67 -2.78 -0.61 2.56
C GLU A 67 -4.26 -0.83 2.91
N LEU A 68 -4.73 -2.08 2.79
CA LEU A 68 -6.10 -2.44 3.17
C LEU A 68 -6.36 -2.22 4.65
N ALA A 69 -5.38 -2.52 5.53
CA ALA A 69 -5.52 -2.35 6.97
C ALA A 69 -5.67 -0.89 7.43
N LEU A 70 -5.28 0.07 6.59
CA LEU A 70 -5.47 1.50 6.86
C LEU A 70 -6.90 1.97 6.63
N ILE A 71 -7.68 1.25 5.80
CA ILE A 71 -9.00 1.68 5.34
C ILE A 71 -10.11 0.66 5.61
N GLU A 72 -9.76 -0.59 5.96
CA GLU A 72 -10.70 -1.68 6.20
C GLU A 72 -10.46 -2.30 7.58
N ARG A 73 -11.53 -2.57 8.33
CA ARG A 73 -11.44 -3.13 9.69
C ARG A 73 -11.14 -4.63 9.72
N ASP A 74 -11.54 -5.36 8.68
CA ASP A 74 -11.16 -6.76 8.46
C ASP A 74 -10.53 -6.90 7.06
N PRO A 75 -9.27 -6.49 6.91
CA PRO A 75 -8.61 -6.48 5.62
C PRO A 75 -8.33 -7.88 5.09
N VAL A 76 -8.21 -8.88 5.98
CA VAL A 76 -7.94 -10.26 5.59
C VAL A 76 -9.15 -10.87 4.89
N SER A 77 -10.37 -10.54 5.32
CA SER A 77 -11.61 -11.02 4.67
C SER A 77 -11.75 -10.54 3.22
N LYS A 78 -11.07 -9.45 2.86
CA LYS A 78 -11.08 -8.90 1.49
C LYS A 78 -10.10 -9.59 0.55
N ILE A 79 -9.13 -10.35 1.06
CA ILE A 79 -8.09 -10.99 0.25
C ILE A 79 -8.54 -12.42 -0.12
N ALA A 80 -8.95 -12.60 -1.36
CA ALA A 80 -9.30 -13.91 -1.93
C ALA A 80 -8.05 -14.72 -2.34
N GLY A 81 -6.93 -14.05 -2.60
CA GLY A 81 -5.66 -14.66 -2.92
C GLY A 81 -4.55 -13.62 -3.04
N TRP A 82 -3.34 -13.98 -2.71
CA TRP A 82 -2.19 -13.10 -2.76
C TRP A 82 -0.92 -13.78 -3.26
N ALA A 83 0.02 -12.97 -3.73
CA ALA A 83 1.32 -13.47 -4.11
C ALA A 83 2.34 -13.19 -2.99
N ALA A 84 3.36 -14.02 -2.94
CA ALA A 84 4.58 -13.84 -2.13
C ALA A 84 4.32 -13.42 -0.67
N PRO A 85 3.54 -14.17 0.12
CA PRO A 85 3.20 -13.79 1.51
C PRO A 85 4.41 -13.59 2.41
N ARG A 86 5.58 -14.16 2.06
CA ARG A 86 6.84 -13.99 2.79
C ARG A 86 7.46 -12.60 2.65
N ARG A 87 6.95 -11.77 1.74
CA ARG A 87 7.36 -10.36 1.65
C ARG A 87 6.77 -9.51 2.76
N LEU A 88 5.64 -9.91 3.32
CA LEU A 88 5.14 -9.31 4.55
C LEU A 88 6.10 -9.65 5.69
N ASP A 89 6.43 -8.67 6.51
CA ASP A 89 7.23 -8.85 7.73
C ASP A 89 6.63 -9.96 8.60
N ARG A 90 7.47 -10.89 9.06
CA ARG A 90 6.99 -12.06 9.80
C ARG A 90 6.26 -11.68 11.08
N GLY A 91 6.78 -10.71 11.84
CA GLY A 91 6.14 -10.28 13.08
C GLY A 91 4.80 -9.57 12.80
N VAL A 92 4.75 -8.77 11.73
CA VAL A 92 3.50 -8.18 11.25
C VAL A 92 2.51 -9.27 10.85
N TYR A 93 2.94 -10.29 10.07
CA TYR A 93 2.09 -11.43 9.72
C TYR A 93 1.50 -12.12 10.97
N GLU A 94 2.32 -12.37 11.99
CA GLU A 94 1.87 -13.00 13.24
C GLU A 94 0.86 -12.14 14.01
N SER A 95 1.01 -10.82 14.01
CA SER A 95 0.03 -9.90 14.61
C SER A 95 -1.32 -9.96 13.87
N PHE A 96 -1.29 -9.98 12.52
CA PHE A 96 -2.50 -10.17 11.73
C PHE A 96 -3.12 -11.55 11.96
N ARG A 97 -2.31 -12.62 12.04
CA ARG A 97 -2.78 -13.99 12.31
C ARG A 97 -3.47 -14.13 13.65
N GLN A 98 -2.96 -13.46 14.69
CA GLN A 98 -3.60 -13.44 16.00
C GLN A 98 -4.98 -12.78 15.95
N ARG A 99 -5.13 -11.72 15.20
CA ARG A 99 -6.38 -10.97 15.07
C ARG A 99 -7.35 -11.61 14.07
N PHE A 100 -6.81 -12.13 12.95
CA PHE A 100 -7.54 -12.71 11.82
C PHE A 100 -6.93 -14.05 11.44
N PRO A 101 -7.25 -15.15 12.17
CA PRO A 101 -6.63 -16.47 11.91
C PRO A 101 -6.87 -17.02 10.51
N THR A 102 -7.89 -16.51 9.81
CA THR A 102 -8.21 -16.87 8.41
C THR A 102 -7.11 -16.50 7.43
N ILE A 103 -6.14 -15.67 7.82
CA ILE A 103 -4.97 -15.31 6.97
C ILE A 103 -4.17 -16.54 6.54
N ASP A 104 -4.10 -17.58 7.39
CA ASP A 104 -3.40 -18.83 7.07
C ASP A 104 -4.07 -19.63 5.95
N ALA A 105 -5.36 -19.37 5.69
CA ALA A 105 -6.14 -20.01 4.64
C ALA A 105 -6.18 -19.22 3.32
N VAL A 106 -5.59 -18.03 3.26
CA VAL A 106 -5.56 -17.23 2.03
C VAL A 106 -4.68 -17.92 0.98
N PRO A 107 -5.23 -18.25 -0.20
CA PRO A 107 -4.49 -18.95 -1.25
C PRO A 107 -3.28 -18.15 -1.74
N VAL A 108 -2.14 -18.84 -1.92
CA VAL A 108 -0.97 -18.25 -2.59
C VAL A 108 -1.11 -18.48 -4.09
N VAL A 109 -1.29 -17.39 -4.86
CA VAL A 109 -1.66 -17.43 -6.28
C VAL A 109 -0.49 -17.14 -7.23
N GLY A 110 0.72 -16.95 -6.70
CA GLY A 110 1.92 -16.71 -7.53
C GLY A 110 3.01 -15.93 -6.82
N GLY A 111 3.89 -15.32 -7.62
CA GLY A 111 4.96 -14.44 -7.19
C GLY A 111 4.70 -12.99 -7.55
N VAL A 112 5.64 -12.11 -7.18
CA VAL A 112 5.54 -10.65 -7.44
C VAL A 112 5.87 -10.27 -8.90
N VAL A 113 6.33 -11.22 -9.69
CA VAL A 113 6.64 -11.02 -11.13
C VAL A 113 5.69 -11.86 -11.98
N PRO A 114 5.32 -11.36 -13.18
CA PRO A 114 4.35 -12.05 -14.06
C PRO A 114 4.77 -13.48 -14.41
N SER A 115 6.07 -13.72 -14.65
CA SER A 115 6.61 -15.04 -15.01
C SER A 115 6.39 -16.12 -13.94
N ASN A 116 6.16 -15.73 -12.70
CA ASN A 116 5.91 -16.63 -11.57
C ASN A 116 4.42 -16.70 -11.18
N THR A 117 3.55 -16.25 -12.10
CA THR A 117 2.11 -16.18 -11.87
C THR A 117 1.36 -17.06 -12.83
N ASN A 118 0.39 -17.82 -12.32
CA ASN A 118 -0.47 -18.67 -13.09
C ASN A 118 -1.89 -18.08 -13.14
N LEU A 119 -2.38 -17.79 -14.34
CA LEU A 119 -3.71 -17.22 -14.57
C LEU A 119 -4.82 -18.10 -13.99
N GLU A 120 -4.70 -19.41 -14.10
CA GLU A 120 -5.68 -20.38 -13.54
C GLU A 120 -5.76 -20.24 -12.01
N SER A 121 -4.61 -20.08 -11.33
CA SER A 121 -4.58 -19.87 -9.88
C SER A 121 -5.25 -18.55 -9.47
N LEU A 122 -5.06 -17.48 -10.25
CA LEU A 122 -5.73 -16.20 -10.02
C LEU A 122 -7.25 -16.35 -10.17
N LEU A 123 -7.72 -16.98 -11.25
CA LEU A 123 -9.15 -17.17 -11.52
C LEU A 123 -9.80 -18.13 -10.52
N SER A 124 -9.09 -19.17 -10.07
CA SER A 124 -9.59 -20.15 -9.10
C SER A 124 -9.87 -19.52 -7.72
N ALA A 125 -9.27 -18.38 -7.41
CA ALA A 125 -9.59 -17.60 -6.21
C ALA A 125 -10.93 -16.86 -6.32
N ASP A 126 -11.61 -16.89 -7.48
CA ASP A 126 -12.89 -16.23 -7.76
C ASP A 126 -12.91 -14.75 -7.34
N PRO A 127 -12.02 -13.91 -7.92
CA PRO A 127 -11.88 -12.52 -7.53
C PRO A 127 -12.96 -11.62 -8.15
N ASP A 128 -13.38 -10.59 -7.40
CA ASP A 128 -14.13 -9.44 -7.94
C ASP A 128 -13.21 -8.48 -8.69
N VAL A 129 -11.94 -8.42 -8.26
CA VAL A 129 -10.92 -7.52 -8.82
C VAL A 129 -9.52 -8.08 -8.59
N PHE A 130 -8.65 -7.86 -9.56
CA PHE A 130 -7.21 -8.06 -9.42
C PHE A 130 -6.54 -6.70 -9.16
N VAL A 131 -5.78 -6.59 -8.08
CA VAL A 131 -5.03 -5.37 -7.72
C VAL A 131 -3.55 -5.64 -7.90
N VAL A 132 -2.90 -4.82 -8.71
CA VAL A 132 -1.49 -4.99 -9.06
C VAL A 132 -0.74 -3.67 -9.03
N SER A 133 0.50 -3.73 -8.56
CA SER A 133 1.47 -2.65 -8.67
C SER A 133 2.06 -2.60 -10.09
N LEU A 134 2.46 -1.42 -10.55
CA LEU A 134 3.14 -1.21 -11.84
C LEU A 134 4.64 -1.57 -11.83
N TRP A 135 5.09 -2.40 -10.90
CA TRP A 135 6.51 -2.77 -10.75
C TRP A 135 7.10 -3.45 -11.99
N ASP A 136 6.28 -4.25 -12.69
CA ASP A 136 6.70 -4.99 -13.87
C ASP A 136 5.69 -4.79 -15.00
N PRO A 137 6.12 -4.34 -16.19
CA PRO A 137 5.26 -4.13 -17.35
C PRO A 137 4.51 -5.40 -17.83
N GLY A 138 5.04 -6.59 -17.57
CA GLY A 138 4.41 -7.86 -17.95
C GLY A 138 3.07 -8.11 -17.27
N TRP A 139 2.73 -7.40 -16.21
CA TRP A 139 1.40 -7.46 -15.58
C TRP A 139 0.28 -7.00 -16.50
N GLN A 140 0.56 -6.18 -17.52
CA GLN A 140 -0.46 -5.73 -18.48
C GLN A 140 -1.03 -6.89 -19.31
N GLU A 141 -0.23 -7.90 -19.64
CA GLU A 141 -0.69 -9.08 -20.38
C GLU A 141 -1.61 -9.95 -19.50
N ILE A 142 -1.22 -10.15 -18.24
CA ILE A 142 -2.06 -10.88 -17.26
C ILE A 142 -3.37 -10.12 -17.00
N ALA A 143 -3.31 -8.80 -16.84
CA ALA A 143 -4.49 -7.96 -16.68
C ALA A 143 -5.46 -8.10 -17.87
N ALA A 144 -4.95 -8.04 -19.09
CA ALA A 144 -5.78 -8.21 -20.30
C ALA A 144 -6.45 -9.60 -20.35
N ALA A 145 -5.75 -10.65 -19.93
CA ALA A 145 -6.31 -12.00 -19.88
C ALA A 145 -7.38 -12.14 -18.79
N LEU A 146 -7.18 -11.53 -17.61
CA LEU A 146 -8.19 -11.50 -16.53
C LEU A 146 -9.43 -10.70 -16.94
N GLU A 147 -9.25 -9.55 -17.57
CA GLU A 147 -10.35 -8.73 -18.07
C GLU A 147 -11.17 -9.44 -19.16
N ALA A 148 -10.51 -10.22 -20.04
CA ALA A 148 -11.20 -11.08 -21.00
C ALA A 148 -12.00 -12.20 -20.32
N ALA A 149 -11.61 -12.62 -19.12
CA ALA A 149 -12.35 -13.56 -18.28
C ALA A 149 -13.40 -12.88 -17.37
N GLY A 150 -13.58 -11.55 -17.48
CA GLY A 150 -14.56 -10.79 -16.70
C GLY A 150 -14.06 -10.28 -15.35
N VAL A 151 -12.78 -10.40 -15.05
CA VAL A 151 -12.16 -9.91 -13.81
C VAL A 151 -11.47 -8.58 -14.08
N PRO A 152 -12.00 -7.45 -13.61
CA PRO A 152 -11.35 -6.14 -13.76
C PRO A 152 -10.02 -6.09 -13.01
N THR A 153 -9.07 -5.30 -13.54
CA THR A 153 -7.75 -5.10 -12.93
C THR A 153 -7.53 -3.64 -12.61
N ILE A 154 -7.01 -3.36 -11.40
CA ILE A 154 -6.60 -2.03 -10.95
C ILE A 154 -5.08 -2.01 -10.80
N PHE A 155 -4.41 -1.11 -11.50
CA PHE A 155 -2.99 -0.82 -11.32
C PHE A 155 -2.81 0.30 -10.30
N LEU A 156 -2.12 -0.01 -9.21
CA LEU A 156 -1.70 0.97 -8.22
C LEU A 156 -0.46 1.72 -8.68
N ASP A 157 -0.23 2.89 -8.11
CA ASP A 157 0.95 3.68 -8.46
C ASP A 157 2.23 3.00 -7.93
N ALA A 158 3.12 2.69 -8.85
CA ALA A 158 4.32 1.93 -8.54
C ALA A 158 5.49 2.84 -8.17
N PRO A 159 6.31 2.41 -7.19
CA PRO A 159 7.55 3.10 -6.85
C PRO A 159 8.47 3.29 -8.06
N GLY A 160 9.07 4.48 -8.20
CA GLY A 160 10.10 4.76 -9.20
C GLY A 160 9.61 4.87 -10.66
N LYS A 161 8.33 4.75 -10.92
CA LYS A 161 7.73 4.89 -12.27
C LYS A 161 6.62 5.93 -12.34
N SER A 162 6.23 6.49 -11.22
CA SER A 162 5.21 7.53 -11.12
C SER A 162 5.80 8.90 -11.42
N ALA A 163 5.02 9.75 -12.10
CA ALA A 163 5.30 11.18 -12.18
C ALA A 163 4.97 11.92 -10.87
N ARG A 164 4.30 11.26 -9.92
CA ARG A 164 3.97 11.77 -8.60
C ARG A 164 5.16 11.62 -7.66
N ASN A 165 5.27 12.53 -6.70
CA ASN A 165 6.18 12.26 -5.59
C ASN A 165 5.71 11.01 -4.80
N PRO A 166 6.60 10.38 -4.00
CA PRO A 166 6.25 9.13 -3.32
C PRO A 166 5.02 9.22 -2.40
N ALA A 167 4.80 10.33 -1.71
CA ALA A 167 3.64 10.51 -0.84
C ALA A 167 2.33 10.65 -1.63
N GLU A 168 2.36 11.43 -2.72
CA GLU A 168 1.22 11.53 -3.65
C GLU A 168 0.90 10.20 -4.33
N ALA A 169 1.92 9.38 -4.62
CA ALA A 169 1.74 8.06 -5.21
C ALA A 169 1.00 7.11 -4.26
N ILE A 170 1.33 7.14 -2.97
CA ILE A 170 0.63 6.37 -1.94
C ILE A 170 -0.81 6.87 -1.77
N ALA A 171 -1.00 8.20 -1.63
CA ALA A 171 -2.34 8.77 -1.50
C ALA A 171 -3.23 8.39 -2.68
N PHE A 172 -2.69 8.40 -3.90
CA PHE A 172 -3.41 7.97 -5.10
C PHE A 172 -3.79 6.48 -5.04
N SER A 173 -2.89 5.61 -4.60
CA SER A 173 -3.15 4.17 -4.46
C SER A 173 -4.23 3.89 -3.39
N ILE A 174 -4.16 4.59 -2.26
CA ILE A 174 -5.15 4.50 -1.18
C ILE A 174 -6.52 5.02 -1.65
N ASP A 175 -6.58 6.12 -2.40
CA ASP A 175 -7.83 6.64 -3.01
C ASP A 175 -8.45 5.61 -3.97
N LEU A 176 -7.65 4.97 -4.82
CA LEU A 176 -8.14 3.91 -5.70
C LEU A 176 -8.74 2.73 -4.93
N LEU A 177 -8.05 2.29 -3.87
CA LEU A 177 -8.54 1.20 -3.01
C LEU A 177 -9.81 1.62 -2.25
N GLY A 178 -9.83 2.83 -1.71
CA GLY A 178 -11.00 3.40 -1.04
C GLY A 178 -12.24 3.36 -1.92
N LYS A 179 -12.13 3.85 -3.16
CA LYS A 179 -13.21 3.81 -4.15
C LYS A 179 -13.60 2.39 -4.53
N ALA A 180 -12.61 1.51 -4.76
CA ALA A 180 -12.86 0.13 -5.14
C ALA A 180 -13.60 -0.67 -4.05
N LEU A 181 -13.41 -0.31 -2.78
CA LEU A 181 -13.99 -0.99 -1.62
C LEU A 181 -15.19 -0.26 -1.00
N GLY A 182 -15.51 0.97 -1.46
CA GLY A 182 -16.50 1.82 -0.82
C GLY A 182 -16.05 2.30 0.57
N ARG A 183 -14.76 2.66 0.68
CA ARG A 183 -14.07 3.15 1.89
C ARG A 183 -13.42 4.51 1.66
N GLU A 184 -14.06 5.34 0.84
CA GLU A 184 -13.55 6.67 0.49
C GLU A 184 -13.29 7.54 1.73
N PRO A 185 -14.19 7.59 2.76
CA PRO A 185 -13.93 8.42 3.93
C PRO A 185 -12.67 8.01 4.71
N GLU A 186 -12.42 6.71 4.85
CA GLU A 186 -11.24 6.17 5.52
C GLU A 186 -9.97 6.46 4.69
N ALA A 187 -10.05 6.29 3.39
CA ALA A 187 -8.96 6.58 2.46
C ALA A 187 -8.58 8.07 2.47
N ASP A 188 -9.57 8.95 2.40
CA ASP A 188 -9.38 10.41 2.45
C ASP A 188 -8.75 10.83 3.79
N ALA A 189 -9.23 10.27 4.90
CA ALA A 189 -8.72 10.60 6.24
C ALA A 189 -7.24 10.21 6.39
N PHE A 190 -6.85 9.00 5.97
CA PHE A 190 -5.46 8.58 6.03
C PHE A 190 -4.58 9.38 5.07
N SER A 191 -5.01 9.57 3.83
CA SER A 191 -4.26 10.33 2.82
C SER A 191 -4.03 11.77 3.26
N ALA A 192 -5.04 12.45 3.80
CA ALA A 192 -4.91 13.80 4.33
C ALA A 192 -3.91 13.87 5.50
N TYR A 193 -3.97 12.90 6.43
CA TYR A 193 -3.04 12.78 7.54
C TYR A 193 -1.59 12.61 7.04
N MET A 194 -1.35 11.61 6.20
CA MET A 194 -0.03 11.32 5.65
C MET A 194 0.55 12.50 4.87
N LEU A 195 -0.25 13.12 3.99
CA LEU A 195 0.19 14.27 3.19
C LEU A 195 0.51 15.50 4.06
N SER A 196 -0.20 15.70 5.19
CA SER A 196 0.09 16.79 6.12
C SER A 196 1.46 16.61 6.78
N HIS A 197 1.81 15.41 7.20
CA HIS A 197 3.13 15.05 7.74
C HIS A 197 4.24 15.24 6.70
N TYR A 198 4.00 14.76 5.48
CA TYR A 198 4.93 14.96 4.37
C TYR A 198 5.19 16.44 4.10
N GLN A 199 4.13 17.25 3.99
CA GLN A 199 4.25 18.68 3.70
C GLN A 199 4.98 19.43 4.82
N ALA A 200 4.73 19.08 6.09
CA ALA A 200 5.41 19.70 7.23
C ALA A 200 6.94 19.48 7.18
N VAL A 201 7.41 18.33 6.73
CA VAL A 201 8.84 18.07 6.52
C VAL A 201 9.38 18.87 5.34
N VAL A 202 8.68 18.85 4.20
CA VAL A 202 9.10 19.55 2.97
C VAL A 202 9.21 21.06 3.20
N ASP A 203 8.26 21.65 3.91
CA ASP A 203 8.24 23.10 4.21
C ASP A 203 9.46 23.51 5.05
N ARG A 204 9.86 22.70 6.04
CA ARG A 204 11.08 22.96 6.84
C ARG A 204 12.36 22.88 6.01
N LEU A 205 12.38 22.01 5.01
CA LEU A 205 13.53 21.83 4.13
C LEU A 205 13.63 22.86 3.00
N ALA A 206 12.60 23.66 2.76
CA ALA A 206 12.54 24.60 1.63
C ALA A 206 13.70 25.62 1.61
N SER A 207 14.26 26.00 2.78
CA SER A 207 15.39 26.91 2.91
C SER A 207 16.75 26.24 3.00
N VAL A 208 16.80 24.91 3.08
CA VAL A 208 18.03 24.13 3.29
C VAL A 208 18.82 24.03 1.98
N LYS A 209 20.08 24.49 2.02
CA LYS A 209 20.98 24.47 0.85
C LYS A 209 21.93 23.28 0.84
N THR A 210 22.26 22.76 2.01
CA THR A 210 23.20 21.63 2.16
C THR A 210 22.47 20.32 2.09
N ARG A 211 23.01 19.39 1.29
CA ARG A 211 22.47 18.03 1.17
C ARG A 211 23.56 17.04 1.57
N PRO A 212 23.58 16.57 2.85
CA PRO A 212 24.54 15.58 3.30
C PRO A 212 24.53 14.33 2.42
N LEU A 213 25.74 13.81 2.11
CA LEU A 213 25.89 12.55 1.41
C LEU A 213 25.48 11.40 2.34
N VAL A 214 24.67 10.49 1.82
CA VAL A 214 24.14 9.35 2.57
C VAL A 214 24.46 8.06 1.83
N LEU A 215 25.06 7.11 2.54
CA LEU A 215 25.09 5.71 2.09
C LEU A 215 23.83 5.01 2.59
N MET A 216 22.93 4.66 1.69
CA MET A 216 21.82 3.75 1.98
C MET A 216 22.22 2.34 1.58
N ASP A 217 22.33 1.44 2.56
CA ASP A 217 22.75 0.05 2.39
C ASP A 217 21.51 -0.85 2.44
N ALA A 218 21.01 -1.25 1.29
CA ALA A 218 19.80 -2.03 1.17
C ALA A 218 20.05 -3.49 1.60
N PHE A 219 19.19 -4.01 2.48
CA PHE A 219 19.32 -5.34 3.06
C PHE A 219 20.70 -5.55 3.68
N ALA A 220 21.11 -4.59 4.52
CA ALA A 220 22.43 -4.53 5.12
C ALA A 220 22.79 -5.86 5.79
N GLY A 221 23.75 -6.57 5.22
CA GLY A 221 24.17 -7.92 5.60
C GLY A 221 25.67 -8.01 5.78
N THR A 222 26.23 -9.23 5.68
CA THR A 222 27.66 -9.47 5.82
C THR A 222 28.50 -8.78 4.75
N GLU A 223 27.96 -8.65 3.54
CA GLU A 223 28.64 -7.96 2.43
C GLU A 223 28.13 -6.50 2.29
N CYS A 224 29.04 -5.59 2.09
CA CYS A 224 28.75 -4.20 1.78
C CYS A 224 28.93 -3.94 0.27
N CYS A 225 28.21 -3.03 -0.36
CA CYS A 225 26.95 -2.43 0.01
C CYS A 225 26.02 -2.54 -1.20
N SER A 226 24.84 -3.08 -0.98
CA SER A 226 23.76 -3.02 -1.97
C SER A 226 23.06 -1.69 -1.81
N VAL A 227 22.87 -0.92 -2.90
CA VAL A 227 22.36 0.44 -2.79
C VAL A 227 21.17 0.68 -3.71
N PRO A 228 20.14 1.43 -3.26
CA PRO A 228 19.15 2.01 -4.14
C PRO A 228 19.82 2.96 -5.14
N GLY A 229 19.47 2.81 -6.42
CA GLY A 229 19.94 3.72 -7.47
C GLY A 229 19.02 4.91 -7.70
N GLY A 230 19.29 5.67 -8.76
CA GLY A 230 18.56 6.89 -9.10
C GLY A 230 17.08 6.67 -9.46
N ALA A 231 16.70 5.46 -9.89
CA ALA A 231 15.31 5.13 -10.21
C ALA A 231 14.57 4.41 -9.06
N ASN A 232 15.03 4.55 -7.82
CA ASN A 232 14.47 3.86 -6.66
C ASN A 232 13.71 4.82 -5.74
N ARG A 233 12.53 4.44 -5.27
CA ARG A 233 11.69 5.26 -4.37
C ARG A 233 12.39 5.62 -3.05
N LEU A 234 13.22 4.76 -2.49
CA LEU A 234 13.98 5.08 -1.28
C LEU A 234 14.96 6.24 -1.54
N THR A 235 15.53 6.32 -2.75
CA THR A 235 16.32 7.47 -3.19
C THR A 235 15.47 8.74 -3.31
N ASP A 236 14.23 8.62 -3.82
CA ASP A 236 13.32 9.77 -3.91
C ASP A 236 12.98 10.31 -2.52
N TYR A 237 12.62 9.42 -1.57
CA TYR A 237 12.36 9.82 -0.18
C TYR A 237 13.59 10.46 0.47
N LEU A 238 14.77 9.88 0.30
CA LEU A 238 16.01 10.44 0.84
C LEU A 238 16.28 11.84 0.27
N THR A 239 16.08 12.01 -1.04
CA THR A 239 16.27 13.28 -1.74
C THR A 239 15.29 14.35 -1.24
N LEU A 240 14.02 13.98 -1.07
CA LEU A 240 12.97 14.86 -0.53
C LEU A 240 13.18 15.16 0.94
N ALA A 241 13.81 14.26 1.71
CA ALA A 241 14.25 14.46 3.08
C ALA A 241 15.53 15.32 3.19
N GLY A 242 16.01 15.88 2.09
CA GLY A 242 17.16 16.78 2.06
C GLY A 242 18.53 16.11 1.97
N GLY A 243 18.59 14.79 1.76
CA GLY A 243 19.82 14.04 1.56
C GLY A 243 20.29 13.98 0.10
N ARG A 244 21.53 13.51 -0.12
CA ARG A 244 22.08 13.12 -1.41
C ARG A 244 22.48 11.63 -1.34
N SER A 245 21.95 10.81 -2.24
CA SER A 245 22.22 9.38 -2.24
C SER A 245 23.53 9.06 -2.97
N LEU A 246 24.51 8.47 -2.27
CA LEU A 246 25.72 7.96 -2.89
C LEU A 246 25.40 6.86 -3.95
N GLY A 247 24.40 6.03 -3.67
CA GLY A 247 23.94 5.02 -4.61
C GLY A 247 23.43 5.62 -5.93
N ALA A 248 22.61 6.67 -5.85
CA ALA A 248 22.06 7.34 -7.02
C ALA A 248 23.10 8.10 -7.84
N ASP A 249 24.12 8.65 -7.19
CA ASP A 249 25.21 9.35 -7.89
C ASP A 249 26.01 8.42 -8.82
N ILE A 250 26.03 7.11 -8.51
CA ILE A 250 26.83 6.11 -9.23
C ILE A 250 25.95 5.17 -10.07
N ILE A 251 24.78 4.79 -9.57
CA ILE A 251 23.87 3.82 -10.17
C ILE A 251 22.62 4.54 -10.69
N PRO A 252 22.46 4.77 -11.99
CA PRO A 252 21.28 5.43 -12.54
C PRO A 252 20.02 4.55 -12.53
N GLY A 253 20.20 3.21 -12.44
CA GLY A 253 19.13 2.22 -12.45
C GLY A 253 18.37 2.11 -11.13
N TYR A 254 17.62 1.02 -10.97
CA TYR A 254 16.80 0.80 -9.78
C TYR A 254 17.65 0.49 -8.52
N GLU A 255 18.66 -0.37 -8.66
CA GLU A 255 19.56 -0.78 -7.58
C GLU A 255 20.91 -1.26 -8.15
N GLY A 256 21.91 -1.36 -7.31
CA GLY A 256 23.22 -1.90 -7.68
C GLY A 256 24.12 -2.14 -6.46
N ARG A 257 25.38 -2.44 -6.72
CA ARG A 257 26.39 -2.64 -5.67
C ARG A 257 27.53 -1.65 -5.85
N LEU A 258 27.96 -1.06 -4.75
CA LEU A 258 29.16 -0.23 -4.73
C LEU A 258 30.37 -1.06 -4.31
N SER A 259 31.53 -0.73 -4.89
CA SER A 259 32.78 -1.32 -4.43
C SER A 259 33.18 -0.76 -3.06
N PRO A 260 33.89 -1.53 -2.23
CA PRO A 260 34.44 -1.05 -0.98
C PRO A 260 35.27 0.22 -1.12
N GLU A 261 36.07 0.32 -2.20
CA GLU A 261 36.93 1.45 -2.50
C GLU A 261 36.12 2.73 -2.77
N ALA A 262 35.01 2.61 -3.52
CA ALA A 262 34.12 3.72 -3.78
C ALA A 262 33.48 4.24 -2.49
N VAL A 263 33.03 3.31 -1.62
CA VAL A 263 32.38 3.66 -0.34
C VAL A 263 33.37 4.36 0.61
N ILE A 264 34.63 3.86 0.70
CA ILE A 264 35.67 4.49 1.54
C ILE A 264 36.11 5.82 0.95
N GLY A 265 36.24 5.91 -0.38
CA GLY A 265 36.69 7.13 -1.05
C GLY A 265 35.74 8.30 -0.88
N GLU A 266 34.44 8.05 -0.87
CA GLU A 266 33.41 9.05 -0.67
C GLU A 266 33.13 9.34 0.82
N ASP A 267 33.42 8.38 1.72
CA ASP A 267 33.25 8.44 3.18
C ASP A 267 32.01 9.22 3.63
N PRO A 268 30.79 8.74 3.32
CA PRO A 268 29.56 9.47 3.57
C PRO A 268 29.35 9.75 5.07
N PRO A 269 28.97 10.97 5.46
CA PRO A 269 28.79 11.36 6.87
C PRO A 269 27.53 10.77 7.50
N VAL A 270 26.65 10.13 6.71
CA VAL A 270 25.42 9.47 7.18
C VAL A 270 25.32 8.08 6.56
N TYR A 271 25.04 7.08 7.40
CA TYR A 271 24.76 5.72 6.99
C TYR A 271 23.32 5.32 7.38
N ILE A 272 22.59 4.74 6.46
CA ILE A 272 21.26 4.18 6.69
C ILE A 272 21.22 2.75 6.15
N GLY A 273 21.17 1.75 7.03
CA GLY A 273 20.96 0.36 6.64
C GLY A 273 19.48 0.04 6.57
N THR A 274 19.02 -0.65 5.53
CA THR A 274 17.70 -1.27 5.58
C THR A 274 17.82 -2.74 5.94
N GLY A 275 16.83 -3.28 6.65
CA GLY A 275 16.84 -4.66 7.11
C GLY A 275 15.45 -5.24 7.32
N GLY A 276 15.41 -6.44 7.89
CA GLY A 276 14.13 -7.08 8.19
C GLY A 276 14.33 -8.44 8.87
N PRO A 277 13.25 -9.05 9.39
CA PRO A 277 13.32 -10.33 10.11
C PRO A 277 13.89 -11.48 9.27
N HIS A 278 13.78 -11.42 7.96
CA HIS A 278 14.31 -12.43 7.03
C HIS A 278 15.85 -12.51 7.04
N LEU A 279 16.54 -11.49 7.54
CA LEU A 279 18.01 -11.47 7.68
C LEU A 279 18.49 -12.08 9.01
N ALA A 280 17.56 -12.49 9.88
CA ALA A 280 17.90 -13.18 11.12
C ALA A 280 18.67 -14.46 10.85
N GLY A 281 19.76 -14.67 11.61
CA GLY A 281 20.66 -15.81 11.43
C GLY A 281 21.59 -15.75 10.23
N GLN A 282 21.52 -14.68 9.41
CA GLN A 282 22.38 -14.46 8.24
C GLN A 282 23.42 -13.35 8.48
N GLY A 283 23.51 -12.82 9.70
CA GLY A 283 24.43 -11.74 10.07
C GLY A 283 24.02 -10.37 9.52
N GLY A 284 22.76 -10.21 9.11
CA GLY A 284 22.22 -8.95 8.60
C GLY A 284 21.46 -8.15 9.65
N LEU A 285 21.02 -6.96 9.26
CA LEU A 285 20.26 -6.02 10.07
C LEU A 285 18.82 -6.55 10.29
N VAL A 286 18.46 -6.79 11.53
CA VAL A 286 17.17 -7.38 11.92
C VAL A 286 16.31 -6.31 12.59
N LEU A 287 15.25 -5.92 11.90
CA LEU A 287 14.26 -4.91 12.33
C LEU A 287 12.87 -5.38 11.90
N GLY A 288 11.82 -4.91 12.56
CA GLY A 288 10.45 -5.15 12.15
C GLY A 288 9.51 -5.53 13.26
N GLY A 289 8.38 -6.12 12.90
CA GLY A 289 7.33 -6.52 13.82
C GLY A 289 7.80 -7.52 14.86
N GLY A 290 7.42 -7.32 16.12
CA GLY A 290 7.77 -8.18 17.25
C GLY A 290 9.25 -8.17 17.65
N MET A 291 10.10 -7.35 17.00
CA MET A 291 11.52 -7.24 17.36
C MET A 291 11.70 -6.27 18.52
N ASP A 292 12.49 -6.66 19.51
CA ASP A 292 12.89 -5.77 20.61
C ASP A 292 14.05 -4.85 20.22
N ALA A 293 14.11 -3.66 20.85
CA ALA A 293 15.11 -2.64 20.53
C ALA A 293 16.55 -3.08 20.84
N ALA A 294 16.78 -3.94 21.83
CA ALA A 294 18.12 -4.40 22.17
C ALA A 294 18.67 -5.35 21.09
N SER A 295 17.84 -6.29 20.62
CA SER A 295 18.18 -7.20 19.52
C SER A 295 18.39 -6.43 18.20
N ALA A 296 17.53 -5.47 17.88
CA ALA A 296 17.68 -4.61 16.72
C ALA A 296 18.99 -3.82 16.75
N ARG A 297 19.33 -3.22 17.90
CA ARG A 297 20.58 -2.48 18.10
C ARG A 297 21.81 -3.37 17.98
N ALA A 298 21.77 -4.57 18.58
CA ALA A 298 22.86 -5.52 18.48
C ALA A 298 23.11 -5.95 17.03
N SER A 299 22.04 -6.16 16.24
CA SER A 299 22.16 -6.50 14.81
C SER A 299 22.77 -5.34 14.00
N LEU A 300 22.37 -4.08 14.27
CA LEU A 300 22.97 -2.91 13.64
C LEU A 300 24.47 -2.81 13.97
N GLN A 301 24.85 -2.95 15.25
CA GLN A 301 26.25 -2.94 15.68
C GLN A 301 27.06 -4.04 14.99
N ALA A 302 26.50 -5.26 14.88
CA ALA A 302 27.15 -6.37 14.23
C ALA A 302 27.40 -6.08 12.74
N VAL A 303 26.43 -5.55 12.02
CA VAL A 303 26.57 -5.13 10.61
C VAL A 303 27.61 -4.04 10.45
N LEU A 304 27.58 -3.00 11.30
CA LEU A 304 28.50 -1.86 11.23
C LEU A 304 29.94 -2.23 11.58
N SER A 305 30.16 -3.30 12.33
CA SER A 305 31.50 -3.81 12.65
C SER A 305 32.20 -4.54 11.52
N GLN A 306 31.47 -4.82 10.41
CA GLN A 306 31.95 -5.64 9.30
C GLN A 306 32.50 -4.82 8.12
N GLY A 307 33.52 -5.36 7.49
CA GLY A 307 34.05 -4.84 6.23
C GLY A 307 34.42 -3.37 6.30
N VAL A 308 34.05 -2.63 5.29
CA VAL A 308 34.37 -1.18 5.14
C VAL A 308 33.52 -0.29 6.04
N ARG A 309 32.36 -0.76 6.51
CA ARG A 309 31.42 0.05 7.32
C ARG A 309 32.06 0.59 8.59
N LYS A 310 32.89 -0.20 9.28
CA LYS A 310 33.59 0.18 10.52
C LYS A 310 34.54 1.38 10.34
N GLU A 311 35.00 1.62 9.12
CA GLU A 311 35.94 2.68 8.80
C GLU A 311 35.24 4.01 8.45
N LEU A 312 33.90 3.98 8.26
CA LEU A 312 33.15 5.17 7.83
C LEU A 312 33.04 6.22 8.93
N THR A 313 33.17 7.48 8.54
CA THR A 313 32.95 8.65 9.42
C THR A 313 31.55 8.63 10.03
N ALA A 314 30.53 8.19 9.27
CA ALA A 314 29.17 8.01 9.78
C ALA A 314 29.12 7.09 11.02
N VAL A 315 29.85 5.99 11.01
CA VAL A 315 29.87 5.02 12.13
C VAL A 315 30.64 5.56 13.31
N ARG A 316 31.84 6.13 13.08
CA ARG A 316 32.63 6.76 14.15
C ARG A 316 31.90 7.95 14.78
N GLY A 317 31.17 8.72 13.98
CA GLY A 317 30.37 9.87 14.40
C GLY A 317 28.99 9.53 14.95
N LYS A 318 28.66 8.22 15.10
CA LYS A 318 27.35 7.72 15.55
C LYS A 318 26.16 8.21 14.70
N ARG A 319 26.40 8.55 13.44
CA ARG A 319 25.36 8.89 12.45
C ARG A 319 25.04 7.69 11.57
N ALA A 320 24.83 6.55 12.23
CA ALA A 320 24.48 5.27 11.58
C ALA A 320 23.15 4.78 12.13
N TYR A 321 22.27 4.44 11.23
CA TYR A 321 20.84 4.17 11.46
C TYR A 321 20.40 2.90 10.76
N GLY A 322 19.36 2.31 11.28
CA GLY A 322 18.70 1.15 10.65
C GLY A 322 17.20 1.38 10.50
N ILE A 323 16.61 0.87 9.42
CA ILE A 323 15.17 0.94 9.20
C ILE A 323 14.64 -0.36 8.56
N SER A 324 13.42 -0.74 8.93
CA SER A 324 12.73 -1.87 8.30
C SER A 324 12.50 -1.60 6.82
N HIS A 325 13.01 -2.48 5.96
CA HIS A 325 12.86 -2.35 4.51
C HIS A 325 11.40 -2.40 4.10
N GLN A 326 10.63 -3.35 4.64
CA GLN A 326 9.22 -3.50 4.30
C GLN A 326 8.38 -2.29 4.73
N LEU A 327 8.67 -1.70 5.90
CA LEU A 327 8.02 -0.45 6.30
C LEU A 327 8.33 0.68 5.31
N ALA A 328 9.60 0.83 4.96
CA ALA A 328 10.08 1.91 4.11
C ALA A 328 9.53 1.88 2.67
N ILE A 329 9.11 0.70 2.18
CA ILE A 329 8.53 0.53 0.84
C ILE A 329 7.00 0.32 0.84
N SER A 330 6.35 0.32 2.01
CA SER A 330 4.90 0.16 2.15
C SER A 330 4.15 1.49 2.13
N ALA A 331 2.84 1.44 2.28
CA ALA A 331 1.99 2.63 2.48
C ALA A 331 2.34 3.43 3.75
N LEU A 332 3.12 2.85 4.67
CA LEU A 332 3.59 3.49 5.90
C LEU A 332 4.96 4.16 5.74
N SER A 333 5.44 4.32 4.52
CA SER A 333 6.74 4.93 4.22
C SER A 333 6.87 6.40 4.64
N ILE A 334 5.78 7.05 5.05
CA ILE A 334 5.84 8.36 5.71
C ILE A 334 6.73 8.31 6.97
N LEU A 335 6.70 7.20 7.73
CA LEU A 335 7.56 7.00 8.90
C LEU A 335 9.05 6.94 8.50
N ALA A 336 9.36 6.28 7.39
CA ALA A 336 10.72 6.27 6.86
C ALA A 336 11.16 7.65 6.40
N PHE A 337 10.28 8.41 5.77
CA PHE A 337 10.55 9.78 5.34
C PHE A 337 10.84 10.71 6.51
N GLU A 338 10.06 10.64 7.58
CA GLU A 338 10.30 11.39 8.82
C GLU A 338 11.64 10.98 9.46
N CYS A 339 11.93 9.68 9.54
CA CYS A 339 13.23 9.19 10.03
C CYS A 339 14.39 9.75 9.19
N PHE A 340 14.27 9.69 7.86
CA PHE A 340 15.34 10.21 6.98
C PHE A 340 15.55 11.71 7.18
N ALA A 341 14.48 12.51 7.27
CA ALA A 341 14.58 13.95 7.52
C ALA A 341 15.30 14.24 8.85
N LYS A 342 14.91 13.56 9.92
CA LYS A 342 15.52 13.68 11.25
C LYS A 342 16.99 13.26 11.25
N TRP A 343 17.34 12.17 10.56
CA TRP A 343 18.72 11.67 10.53
C TRP A 343 19.65 12.48 9.63
N VAL A 344 19.12 13.05 8.56
CA VAL A 344 19.90 13.88 7.63
C VAL A 344 20.11 15.29 8.21
N HIS A 345 19.07 15.87 8.84
CA HIS A 345 19.06 17.22 9.39
C HIS A 345 18.59 17.26 10.86
N PRO A 346 19.31 16.62 11.80
CA PRO A 346 18.84 16.48 13.18
C PRO A 346 18.58 17.82 13.87
N GLU A 347 19.30 18.88 13.48
CA GLU A 347 19.13 20.23 14.03
C GLU A 347 17.81 20.90 13.65
N LEU A 348 17.22 20.51 12.52
CA LEU A 348 15.94 21.06 12.03
C LEU A 348 14.74 20.28 12.54
N PHE A 349 14.94 19.04 12.93
CA PHE A 349 13.88 18.09 13.26
C PHE A 349 13.98 17.54 14.68
N THR A 350 14.42 18.38 15.64
CA THR A 350 14.53 18.00 17.06
C THR A 350 13.19 17.61 17.68
N ASP A 351 12.10 18.20 17.20
CA ASP A 351 10.71 17.98 17.62
C ASP A 351 9.95 16.94 16.78
N LEU A 352 10.56 16.42 15.70
CA LEU A 352 9.94 15.39 14.87
C LEU A 352 9.99 14.05 15.60
N ASP A 353 8.83 13.43 15.78
CA ASP A 353 8.66 12.18 16.51
C ASP A 353 7.99 11.10 15.65
N PRO A 354 8.77 10.34 14.86
CA PRO A 354 8.22 9.23 14.07
C PRO A 354 7.53 8.15 14.92
N ALA A 355 7.91 7.99 16.20
CA ALA A 355 7.26 7.04 17.10
C ALA A 355 5.84 7.51 17.46
N GLY A 356 5.69 8.80 17.80
CA GLY A 356 4.38 9.39 17.99
C GLY A 356 3.50 9.33 16.73
N THR A 357 4.10 9.51 15.54
CA THR A 357 3.40 9.34 14.26
C THR A 357 2.91 7.89 14.08
N LEU A 358 3.74 6.88 14.40
CA LEU A 358 3.34 5.47 14.36
C LEU A 358 2.22 5.17 15.36
N ASP A 359 2.32 5.69 16.59
CA ASP A 359 1.30 5.51 17.62
C ASP A 359 -0.04 6.09 17.17
N GLU A 360 -0.05 7.25 16.54
CA GLU A 360 -1.27 7.85 15.99
C GLU A 360 -1.84 7.05 14.82
N ILE A 361 -1.00 6.54 13.92
CA ILE A 361 -1.42 5.66 12.83
C ILE A 361 -2.03 4.37 13.39
N ASN A 362 -1.41 3.75 14.39
CA ASN A 362 -1.91 2.57 15.07
C ASN A 362 -3.30 2.79 15.70
N GLN A 363 -3.50 3.93 16.34
CA GLN A 363 -4.75 4.23 17.06
C GLN A 363 -5.89 4.61 16.11
N ARG A 364 -5.60 5.34 15.03
CA ARG A 364 -6.64 5.95 14.19
C ARG A 364 -6.98 5.14 12.96
N PHE A 365 -6.01 4.48 12.36
CA PHE A 365 -6.15 3.95 11.02
C PHE A 365 -6.00 2.43 10.96
N LEU A 366 -4.94 1.87 11.55
CA LEU A 366 -4.63 0.46 11.37
C LEU A 366 -5.63 -0.49 12.04
N ALA A 367 -6.09 -1.48 11.28
CA ALA A 367 -6.92 -2.57 11.79
C ALA A 367 -6.17 -3.46 12.80
N VAL A 368 -4.85 -3.58 12.64
CA VAL A 368 -3.93 -4.28 13.53
C VAL A 368 -2.77 -3.34 13.82
N PRO A 369 -2.57 -2.91 15.08
CA PRO A 369 -1.43 -2.09 15.45
C PRO A 369 -0.10 -2.78 15.10
N LEU A 370 0.85 -2.00 14.61
CA LEU A 370 2.22 -2.45 14.39
C LEU A 370 3.02 -2.26 15.68
N GLU A 371 3.52 -3.36 16.22
CA GLU A 371 4.35 -3.39 17.41
C GLU A 371 5.71 -3.99 17.06
N GLY A 372 6.80 -3.39 17.56
CA GLY A 372 8.16 -3.83 17.31
C GLY A 372 9.14 -2.69 17.10
N THR A 373 10.34 -3.01 16.63
CA THR A 373 11.39 -2.05 16.35
C THR A 373 11.56 -1.91 14.85
N PHE A 374 10.96 -0.88 14.26
CA PHE A 374 11.00 -0.65 12.81
C PHE A 374 12.16 0.25 12.38
N TRP A 375 12.75 1.00 13.30
CA TRP A 375 13.98 1.78 13.10
C TRP A 375 14.80 1.83 14.37
N ILE A 376 16.08 2.12 14.24
CA ILE A 376 17.04 2.17 15.35
C ILE A 376 18.19 3.13 15.04
N GLU A 377 18.69 3.82 16.04
CA GLU A 377 19.84 4.71 15.97
C GLU A 377 21.02 4.16 16.75
N LEU A 378 22.22 4.22 16.19
CA LEU A 378 23.44 3.76 16.88
C LEU A 378 23.76 4.64 18.11
N GLY A 379 23.40 5.92 18.06
CA GLY A 379 23.74 6.90 19.09
C GLY A 379 22.84 6.90 20.32
N GLU A 380 21.66 6.28 20.29
CA GLU A 380 20.76 6.23 21.44
C GLU A 380 21.27 5.26 22.50
N THR A 381 21.31 5.72 23.75
CA THR A 381 21.49 4.86 24.93
C THR A 381 20.11 4.33 25.32
N PRO A 382 19.97 3.04 25.69
CA PRO A 382 18.69 2.47 26.08
C PRO A 382 18.10 3.13 27.33
#